data_1637af01d230a16ab2614f6cd5fa42a0
#
_entry.id   1637af01d230a16ab2614f6cd5fa42a0
#
_cell.length_a   1.000
_cell.length_b   1.000
_cell.length_c   1.000
_cell.angle_alpha   90.00
_cell.angle_beta   90.00
_cell.angle_gamma   90.00
#
_symmetry.space_group_name_H-M   'P 1'
#
loop_
_entity.id
_entity.type
_entity.pdbx_description
1 polymer ?
#
loop_
_entity_poly.entity_id
_entity_poly.type
_entity_poly.pdbx_seq_one_letter_code
_entity_poly.pdbx_strand_id
1 'polypeptide(L)'
;MSDQVRIVEVGPRDGLQNEKTSLGVADRIAFIEALLGAGLRTVEVGAFVSPKAIPQMVGSDEVLKGVNHHPDAEFHVLVPNEKGYEAARAAGARVIAVFGSASEGFSRANINCSVAESIERFKPVIARARSDGIKVRGYISCVLGCPYDGEVKPQAVVGVAKILWELGCYEVSLGDTIGVGTPRKARELLRVVAGSVPVAHLAMHFHDTYGQALANLYAGMEEGVRVIDSAAGGLGGCPYAPGATGNVATEDVVYM
;
A
#
# COMPACT_ATOMS: atom_id res chain seq x y z
N MET A 1 6.75 -11.39 21.79
CA MET A 1 6.16 -10.76 20.60
C MET A 1 5.16 -11.76 20.03
N SER A 2 4.01 -11.32 19.53
CA SER A 2 3.05 -12.22 18.88
C SER A 2 3.67 -12.82 17.63
N ASP A 3 3.50 -14.14 17.40
CA ASP A 3 3.91 -14.81 16.17
C ASP A 3 2.87 -14.60 15.04
N GLN A 4 1.80 -13.87 15.35
CA GLN A 4 0.74 -13.57 14.37
C GLN A 4 1.19 -12.50 13.37
N VAL A 5 0.96 -12.76 12.10
CA VAL A 5 1.14 -11.84 10.98
C VAL A 5 -0.22 -11.29 10.57
N ARG A 6 -0.30 -10.00 10.37
CA ARG A 6 -1.48 -9.34 9.79
C ARG A 6 -1.29 -9.19 8.30
N ILE A 7 -2.22 -9.72 7.53
CA ILE A 7 -2.29 -9.54 6.09
C ILE A 7 -3.19 -8.34 5.79
N VAL A 8 -2.71 -7.43 4.95
CA VAL A 8 -3.48 -6.38 4.32
C VAL A 8 -3.72 -6.81 2.87
N GLU A 9 -4.92 -7.20 2.57
CA GLU A 9 -5.32 -7.62 1.22
C GLU A 9 -5.51 -6.39 0.33
N VAL A 10 -4.64 -6.22 -0.65
CA VAL A 10 -4.67 -5.07 -1.57
C VAL A 10 -5.22 -5.39 -2.95
N GLY A 11 -5.62 -6.63 -3.20
CA GLY A 11 -6.17 -7.09 -4.49
C GLY A 11 -7.34 -6.23 -4.98
N PRO A 12 -8.35 -5.91 -4.16
CA PRO A 12 -9.50 -5.10 -4.60
C PRO A 12 -9.16 -3.65 -4.99
N ARG A 13 -8.02 -3.11 -4.54
CA ARG A 13 -7.55 -1.77 -4.96
C ARG A 13 -6.33 -1.89 -5.86
N ASP A 14 -5.16 -2.24 -5.31
CA ASP A 14 -3.89 -2.24 -6.01
C ASP A 14 -3.87 -3.28 -7.14
N GLY A 15 -4.40 -4.45 -6.86
CA GLY A 15 -4.56 -5.50 -7.84
C GLY A 15 -5.41 -5.05 -9.02
N LEU A 16 -6.67 -4.74 -8.76
CA LEU A 16 -7.66 -4.44 -9.79
C LEU A 16 -7.39 -3.14 -10.57
N GLN A 17 -6.70 -2.16 -10.00
CA GLN A 17 -6.41 -0.91 -10.71
C GLN A 17 -5.53 -1.10 -11.93
N ASN A 18 -4.76 -2.19 -11.99
CA ASN A 18 -3.85 -2.50 -13.08
C ASN A 18 -4.46 -3.49 -14.10
N GLU A 19 -5.66 -3.98 -13.84
CA GLU A 19 -6.36 -4.89 -14.73
C GLU A 19 -6.95 -4.16 -15.95
N LYS A 20 -6.91 -4.82 -17.11
CA LYS A 20 -7.48 -4.26 -18.35
C LYS A 20 -9.00 -4.19 -18.30
N THR A 21 -9.63 -5.15 -17.62
CA THR A 21 -11.08 -5.22 -17.48
C THR A 21 -11.48 -4.53 -16.17
N SER A 22 -12.30 -3.49 -16.28
CA SER A 22 -12.87 -2.84 -15.11
C SER A 22 -14.02 -3.68 -14.56
N LEU A 23 -13.97 -3.98 -13.27
CA LEU A 23 -15.08 -4.63 -12.56
C LEU A 23 -16.09 -3.59 -12.08
N GLY A 24 -17.37 -3.95 -12.13
CA GLY A 24 -18.46 -3.16 -11.58
C GLY A 24 -18.43 -3.11 -10.05
N VAL A 25 -19.19 -2.18 -9.47
CA VAL A 25 -19.30 -2.03 -8.00
C VAL A 25 -19.76 -3.35 -7.36
N ALA A 26 -20.78 -4.00 -7.92
CA ALA A 26 -21.32 -5.24 -7.37
C ALA A 26 -20.27 -6.38 -7.37
N ASP A 27 -19.49 -6.52 -8.45
CA ASP A 27 -18.46 -7.55 -8.54
C ASP A 27 -17.29 -7.29 -7.55
N ARG A 28 -16.93 -6.02 -7.37
CA ARG A 28 -15.89 -5.64 -6.39
C ARG A 28 -16.37 -5.91 -4.96
N ILE A 29 -17.64 -5.62 -4.63
CA ILE A 29 -18.23 -5.97 -3.33
C ILE A 29 -18.21 -7.48 -3.16
N ALA A 30 -18.67 -8.25 -4.15
CA ALA A 30 -18.67 -9.72 -4.08
C ALA A 30 -17.25 -10.29 -3.88
N PHE A 31 -16.25 -9.71 -4.53
CA PHE A 31 -14.84 -10.08 -4.32
C PHE A 31 -14.40 -9.82 -2.87
N ILE A 32 -14.68 -8.64 -2.33
CA ILE A 32 -14.33 -8.30 -0.94
C ILE A 32 -15.05 -9.23 0.04
N GLU A 33 -16.33 -9.53 -0.18
CA GLU A 33 -17.10 -10.47 0.66
C GLU A 33 -16.50 -11.88 0.65
N ALA A 34 -16.03 -12.35 -0.52
CA ALA A 34 -15.35 -13.63 -0.63
C ALA A 34 -14.02 -13.64 0.16
N LEU A 35 -13.25 -12.55 0.12
CA LEU A 35 -12.02 -12.39 0.90
C LEU A 35 -12.29 -12.40 2.42
N LEU A 36 -13.35 -11.71 2.86
CA LEU A 36 -13.80 -11.73 4.26
C LEU A 36 -14.26 -13.14 4.66
N GLY A 37 -14.99 -13.82 3.77
CA GLY A 37 -15.40 -15.21 3.94
C GLY A 37 -14.23 -16.19 4.08
N ALA A 38 -13.10 -15.90 3.41
CA ALA A 38 -11.86 -16.65 3.55
C ALA A 38 -11.08 -16.36 4.84
N GLY A 39 -11.52 -15.38 5.64
CA GLY A 39 -10.92 -15.06 6.94
C GLY A 39 -10.05 -13.81 6.96
N LEU A 40 -9.86 -13.10 5.84
CA LEU A 40 -9.15 -11.83 5.82
C LEU A 40 -9.97 -10.74 6.55
N ARG A 41 -9.29 -9.83 7.24
CA ARG A 41 -9.96 -8.82 8.06
C ARG A 41 -9.46 -7.39 7.79
N THR A 42 -8.39 -7.22 7.05
CA THR A 42 -7.88 -5.90 6.63
C THR A 42 -7.81 -5.89 5.10
N VAL A 43 -8.59 -5.03 4.46
CA VAL A 43 -8.73 -5.01 2.99
C VAL A 43 -8.66 -3.58 2.48
N GLU A 44 -7.85 -3.33 1.47
CA GLU A 44 -7.84 -2.06 0.74
C GLU A 44 -8.87 -2.12 -0.40
N VAL A 45 -10.00 -1.43 -0.23
CA VAL A 45 -11.22 -1.65 -1.01
C VAL A 45 -11.40 -0.69 -2.19
N GLY A 46 -10.59 0.36 -2.28
CA GLY A 46 -10.71 1.32 -3.37
C GLY A 46 -9.79 2.53 -3.24
N ALA A 47 -9.93 3.45 -4.18
CA ALA A 47 -9.16 4.68 -4.23
C ALA A 47 -10.04 5.88 -4.62
N PHE A 48 -9.86 7.00 -3.93
CA PHE A 48 -10.56 8.27 -4.20
C PHE A 48 -9.72 9.17 -5.11
N VAL A 49 -9.32 8.61 -6.24
CA VAL A 49 -8.53 9.26 -7.29
C VAL A 49 -9.43 9.78 -8.41
N SER A 50 -8.84 10.58 -9.31
CA SER A 50 -9.59 11.03 -10.50
C SER A 50 -10.03 9.83 -11.36
N PRO A 51 -11.32 9.74 -11.74
CA PRO A 51 -11.81 8.69 -12.67
C PRO A 51 -11.08 8.68 -14.02
N LYS A 52 -10.54 9.83 -14.44
CA LYS A 52 -9.75 9.94 -15.68
C LYS A 52 -8.37 9.29 -15.54
N ALA A 53 -7.81 9.29 -14.33
CA ALA A 53 -6.50 8.70 -14.08
C ALA A 53 -6.59 7.20 -13.87
N ILE A 54 -7.57 6.72 -13.10
CA ILE A 54 -7.75 5.30 -12.78
C ILE A 54 -9.26 4.96 -12.90
N PRO A 55 -9.74 4.67 -14.10
CA PRO A 55 -11.16 4.35 -14.33
C PRO A 55 -11.63 3.08 -13.59
N GLN A 56 -10.73 2.14 -13.31
CA GLN A 56 -11.02 0.92 -12.56
C GLN A 56 -11.50 1.19 -11.11
N MET A 57 -11.17 2.36 -10.57
CA MET A 57 -11.54 2.74 -9.20
C MET A 57 -12.81 3.59 -9.11
N VAL A 58 -13.52 3.79 -10.20
CA VAL A 58 -14.85 4.46 -10.20
C VAL A 58 -15.80 3.68 -9.27
N GLY A 59 -16.62 4.41 -8.51
CA GLY A 59 -17.57 3.81 -7.55
C GLY A 59 -16.93 3.31 -6.25
N SER A 60 -15.69 3.71 -5.92
CA SER A 60 -15.04 3.32 -4.65
C SER A 60 -15.83 3.75 -3.41
N ASP A 61 -16.60 4.83 -3.49
CA ASP A 61 -17.49 5.26 -2.41
C ASP A 61 -18.68 4.31 -2.23
N GLU A 62 -19.25 3.79 -3.31
CA GLU A 62 -20.32 2.79 -3.27
C GLU A 62 -19.79 1.44 -2.76
N VAL A 63 -18.60 1.03 -3.22
CA VAL A 63 -17.94 -0.18 -2.71
C VAL A 63 -17.70 -0.09 -1.22
N LEU A 64 -17.09 1.00 -0.73
CA LEU A 64 -16.84 1.19 0.69
C LEU A 64 -18.13 1.16 1.52
N LYS A 65 -19.18 1.87 1.08
CA LYS A 65 -20.49 1.84 1.75
C LYS A 65 -21.09 0.44 1.76
N GLY A 66 -20.94 -0.32 0.67
CA GLY A 66 -21.46 -1.66 0.52
C GLY A 66 -20.85 -2.66 1.50
N VAL A 67 -19.57 -2.49 1.87
CA VAL A 67 -18.86 -3.41 2.79
C VAL A 67 -18.74 -2.89 4.23
N ASN A 68 -19.02 -1.63 4.50
CA ASN A 68 -18.78 -0.97 5.80
C ASN A 68 -19.67 -1.50 6.95
N HIS A 69 -20.55 -2.46 6.66
CA HIS A 69 -21.42 -3.12 7.65
C HIS A 69 -20.72 -4.26 8.42
N HIS A 70 -19.47 -4.61 8.06
CA HIS A 70 -18.67 -5.62 8.77
C HIS A 70 -17.90 -4.99 9.93
N PRO A 71 -18.31 -5.15 11.20
CA PRO A 71 -17.67 -4.48 12.34
C PRO A 71 -16.29 -5.03 12.67
N ASP A 72 -16.03 -6.29 12.29
CA ASP A 72 -14.76 -7.00 12.59
C ASP A 72 -13.72 -6.86 11.46
N ALA A 73 -14.01 -6.06 10.42
CA ALA A 73 -13.11 -5.80 9.32
C ALA A 73 -12.66 -4.35 9.29
N GLU A 74 -11.42 -4.12 8.87
CA GLU A 74 -10.84 -2.79 8.65
C GLU A 74 -10.68 -2.55 7.16
N PHE A 75 -11.33 -1.51 6.63
CA PHE A 75 -11.30 -1.15 5.22
C PHE A 75 -10.44 0.09 5.01
N HIS A 76 -9.42 -0.06 4.16
CA HIS A 76 -8.53 1.01 3.74
C HIS A 76 -8.95 1.56 2.39
N VAL A 77 -8.74 2.86 2.18
CA VAL A 77 -8.94 3.50 0.88
C VAL A 77 -7.80 4.46 0.56
N LEU A 78 -7.32 4.45 -0.68
CA LEU A 78 -6.25 5.33 -1.13
C LEU A 78 -6.77 6.74 -1.41
N VAL A 79 -6.03 7.75 -0.91
CA VAL A 79 -6.39 9.17 -1.02
C VAL A 79 -5.21 9.98 -1.56
N PRO A 80 -5.33 10.64 -2.74
CA PRO A 80 -4.22 11.35 -3.36
C PRO A 80 -4.08 12.81 -2.91
N ASN A 81 -5.13 13.41 -2.32
CA ASN A 81 -5.18 14.83 -1.96
C ASN A 81 -6.41 15.14 -1.09
N GLU A 82 -6.57 16.41 -0.68
CA GLU A 82 -7.70 16.87 0.15
C GLU A 82 -9.07 16.60 -0.48
N LYS A 83 -9.22 16.76 -1.80
CA LYS A 83 -10.49 16.46 -2.50
C LYS A 83 -10.85 14.97 -2.38
N GLY A 84 -9.88 14.08 -2.58
CA GLY A 84 -10.06 12.65 -2.37
C GLY A 84 -10.38 12.33 -0.91
N TYR A 85 -9.73 13.01 0.03
CA TYR A 85 -10.00 12.88 1.45
C TYR A 85 -11.45 13.23 1.81
N GLU A 86 -11.96 14.36 1.34
CA GLU A 86 -13.36 14.75 1.60
C GLU A 86 -14.34 13.71 1.07
N ALA A 87 -14.10 13.17 -0.11
CA ALA A 87 -14.95 12.14 -0.68
C ALA A 87 -14.88 10.83 0.13
N ALA A 88 -13.68 10.41 0.54
CA ALA A 88 -13.48 9.23 1.37
C ALA A 88 -14.18 9.38 2.74
N ARG A 89 -14.02 10.53 3.40
CA ARG A 89 -14.68 10.85 4.65
C ARG A 89 -16.20 10.82 4.52
N ALA A 90 -16.74 11.43 3.47
CA ALA A 90 -18.18 11.43 3.19
C ALA A 90 -18.74 10.02 2.91
N ALA A 91 -17.90 9.13 2.37
CA ALA A 91 -18.23 7.72 2.18
C ALA A 91 -18.12 6.86 3.45
N GLY A 92 -17.63 7.43 4.57
CA GLY A 92 -17.51 6.73 5.85
C GLY A 92 -16.18 6.00 6.04
N ALA A 93 -15.11 6.43 5.37
CA ALA A 93 -13.77 5.87 5.58
C ALA A 93 -13.31 6.06 7.03
N ARG A 94 -12.76 5.00 7.62
CA ARG A 94 -12.15 5.00 8.96
C ARG A 94 -10.63 4.91 8.88
N VAL A 95 -10.11 4.41 7.78
CA VAL A 95 -8.68 4.34 7.49
C VAL A 95 -8.45 4.81 6.06
N ILE A 96 -7.53 5.74 5.89
CA ILE A 96 -7.07 6.19 4.57
C ILE A 96 -5.60 5.83 4.38
N ALA A 97 -5.17 5.72 3.13
CA ALA A 97 -3.78 5.56 2.78
C ALA A 97 -3.31 6.74 1.92
N VAL A 98 -2.14 7.28 2.26
CA VAL A 98 -1.37 8.22 1.43
C VAL A 98 -0.14 7.51 0.88
N PHE A 99 0.46 8.03 -0.18
CA PHE A 99 1.55 7.35 -0.86
C PHE A 99 2.64 8.32 -1.33
N GLY A 100 3.86 8.00 -1.01
CA GLY A 100 5.06 8.69 -1.47
C GLY A 100 5.98 7.73 -2.23
N SER A 101 7.17 8.20 -2.55
CA SER A 101 8.21 7.40 -3.19
C SER A 101 9.57 7.71 -2.57
N ALA A 102 10.47 6.74 -2.58
CA ALA A 102 11.87 6.96 -2.25
C ALA A 102 12.71 7.42 -3.47
N SER A 103 12.09 7.58 -4.64
CA SER A 103 12.72 7.94 -5.91
C SER A 103 12.05 9.16 -6.53
N GLU A 104 12.84 10.13 -6.94
CA GLU A 104 12.38 11.34 -7.62
C GLU A 104 11.81 11.04 -9.00
N GLY A 105 12.48 10.18 -9.79
CA GLY A 105 12.03 9.79 -11.11
C GLY A 105 10.66 9.12 -11.07
N PHE A 106 10.45 8.21 -10.11
CA PHE A 106 9.14 7.56 -9.94
C PHE A 106 8.07 8.55 -9.45
N SER A 107 8.38 9.42 -8.51
CA SER A 107 7.44 10.43 -8.01
C SER A 107 6.95 11.32 -9.16
N ARG A 108 7.86 11.83 -9.99
CA ARG A 108 7.52 12.64 -11.16
C ARG A 108 6.67 11.89 -12.18
N ALA A 109 7.01 10.64 -12.49
CA ALA A 109 6.25 9.82 -13.44
C ALA A 109 4.85 9.46 -12.93
N ASN A 110 4.73 9.09 -11.64
CA ASN A 110 3.49 8.60 -11.05
C ASN A 110 2.50 9.71 -10.67
N ILE A 111 2.99 10.79 -10.06
CA ILE A 111 2.12 11.85 -9.49
C ILE A 111 2.51 13.27 -9.90
N ASN A 112 3.38 13.39 -10.89
CA ASN A 112 3.82 14.65 -11.50
C ASN A 112 4.28 15.70 -10.48
N CYS A 113 5.05 15.28 -9.48
CA CYS A 113 5.71 16.16 -8.52
C CYS A 113 6.96 15.50 -7.92
N SER A 114 7.81 16.29 -7.28
CA SER A 114 8.95 15.78 -6.51
C SER A 114 8.50 15.02 -5.25
N VAL A 115 9.39 14.26 -4.65
CA VAL A 115 9.14 13.59 -3.37
C VAL A 115 8.77 14.61 -2.30
N ALA A 116 9.51 15.72 -2.21
CA ALA A 116 9.22 16.78 -1.24
C ALA A 116 7.84 17.42 -1.46
N GLU A 117 7.48 17.76 -2.69
CA GLU A 117 6.16 18.30 -3.02
C GLU A 117 5.03 17.32 -2.73
N SER A 118 5.26 16.00 -2.91
CA SER A 118 4.27 14.98 -2.55
C SER A 118 3.98 14.98 -1.05
N ILE A 119 5.00 15.09 -0.23
CA ILE A 119 4.87 15.18 1.23
C ILE A 119 4.11 16.44 1.63
N GLU A 120 4.44 17.60 1.06
CA GLU A 120 3.71 18.84 1.33
C GLU A 120 2.21 18.72 0.98
N ARG A 121 1.89 18.01 -0.11
CA ARG A 121 0.51 17.72 -0.52
C ARG A 121 -0.23 16.84 0.50
N PHE A 122 0.47 15.89 1.16
CA PHE A 122 -0.14 14.99 2.13
C PHE A 122 -0.24 15.56 3.54
N LYS A 123 0.57 16.54 3.91
CA LYS A 123 0.51 17.17 5.26
C LYS A 123 -0.91 17.61 5.66
N PRO A 124 -1.64 18.41 4.85
CA PRO A 124 -3.00 18.82 5.22
C PRO A 124 -3.98 17.65 5.29
N VAL A 125 -3.83 16.65 4.39
CA VAL A 125 -4.67 15.43 4.42
C VAL A 125 -4.47 14.67 5.72
N ILE A 126 -3.22 14.43 6.13
CA ILE A 126 -2.89 13.68 7.35
C ILE A 126 -3.37 14.46 8.60
N ALA A 127 -3.10 15.77 8.65
CA ALA A 127 -3.51 16.60 9.77
C ALA A 127 -5.03 16.59 9.96
N ARG A 128 -5.76 16.69 8.87
CA ARG A 128 -7.23 16.68 8.89
C ARG A 128 -7.79 15.31 9.26
N ALA A 129 -7.26 14.23 8.68
CA ALA A 129 -7.68 12.87 9.01
C ALA A 129 -7.51 12.59 10.52
N ARG A 130 -6.38 13.00 11.10
CA ARG A 130 -6.14 12.89 12.56
C ARG A 130 -7.15 13.70 13.39
N SER A 131 -7.47 14.91 12.96
CA SER A 131 -8.50 15.72 13.63
C SER A 131 -9.88 15.07 13.57
N ASP A 132 -10.20 14.40 12.47
CA ASP A 132 -11.47 13.70 12.27
C ASP A 132 -11.48 12.28 12.90
N GLY A 133 -10.39 11.85 13.55
CA GLY A 133 -10.25 10.52 14.15
C GLY A 133 -10.08 9.39 13.13
N ILE A 134 -9.70 9.71 11.90
CA ILE A 134 -9.44 8.77 10.81
C ILE A 134 -7.96 8.37 10.84
N LYS A 135 -7.67 7.07 10.85
CA LYS A 135 -6.31 6.55 10.79
C LYS A 135 -5.68 6.80 9.41
N VAL A 136 -4.38 7.06 9.39
CA VAL A 136 -3.63 7.25 8.13
C VAL A 136 -2.51 6.24 8.02
N ARG A 137 -2.48 5.49 6.93
CA ARG A 137 -1.40 4.60 6.51
C ARG A 137 -0.54 5.29 5.46
N GLY A 138 0.79 5.12 5.52
CA GLY A 138 1.71 5.66 4.53
C GLY A 138 2.32 4.57 3.66
N TYR A 139 2.25 4.69 2.34
CA TYR A 139 3.00 3.84 1.40
C TYR A 139 4.26 4.55 0.92
N ILE A 140 5.35 3.81 0.74
CA ILE A 140 6.58 4.29 0.09
C ILE A 140 6.92 3.35 -1.06
N SER A 141 6.82 3.85 -2.29
CA SER A 141 7.20 3.10 -3.49
C SER A 141 8.70 3.12 -3.74
N CYS A 142 9.19 2.14 -4.49
CA CYS A 142 10.56 2.03 -4.97
C CYS A 142 11.62 1.92 -3.86
N VAL A 143 11.34 1.19 -2.79
CA VAL A 143 12.27 1.12 -1.64
C VAL A 143 13.51 0.24 -1.89
N LEU A 144 13.48 -0.69 -2.86
CA LEU A 144 14.58 -1.60 -3.19
C LEU A 144 15.14 -1.40 -4.61
N GLY A 145 14.49 -0.53 -5.38
CA GLY A 145 14.88 -0.18 -6.75
C GLY A 145 13.80 0.62 -7.47
N CYS A 146 14.20 1.38 -8.47
CA CYS A 146 13.33 2.26 -9.25
C CYS A 146 13.50 2.01 -10.75
N PRO A 147 12.41 1.96 -11.55
CA PRO A 147 12.49 1.76 -12.99
C PRO A 147 13.10 2.95 -13.74
N TYR A 148 13.16 4.13 -13.11
CA TYR A 148 13.70 5.37 -13.70
C TYR A 148 15.08 5.71 -13.16
N ASP A 149 15.26 5.68 -11.82
CA ASP A 149 16.50 6.12 -11.15
C ASP A 149 17.46 4.95 -10.87
N GLY A 150 17.02 3.69 -11.11
CA GLY A 150 17.83 2.50 -10.84
C GLY A 150 17.94 2.21 -9.35
N GLU A 151 19.13 2.26 -8.79
CA GLU A 151 19.41 1.97 -7.38
C GLU A 151 18.82 3.04 -6.46
N VAL A 152 18.13 2.59 -5.40
CA VAL A 152 17.59 3.47 -4.35
C VAL A 152 18.35 3.21 -3.05
N LYS A 153 18.96 4.26 -2.51
CA LYS A 153 19.70 4.16 -1.25
C LYS A 153 18.74 4.05 -0.06
N PRO A 154 19.00 3.16 0.93
CA PRO A 154 18.17 3.03 2.13
C PRO A 154 17.90 4.36 2.85
N GLN A 155 18.85 5.30 2.82
CA GLN A 155 18.70 6.61 3.46
C GLN A 155 17.58 7.46 2.84
N ALA A 156 17.34 7.33 1.54
CA ALA A 156 16.21 8.01 0.89
C ALA A 156 14.87 7.46 1.43
N VAL A 157 14.77 6.14 1.62
CA VAL A 157 13.60 5.49 2.21
C VAL A 157 13.41 5.95 3.66
N VAL A 158 14.49 5.97 4.46
CA VAL A 158 14.46 6.45 5.86
C VAL A 158 13.93 7.87 5.93
N GLY A 159 14.37 8.76 5.04
CA GLY A 159 13.92 10.15 5.00
C GLY A 159 12.40 10.27 4.86
N VAL A 160 11.83 9.56 3.90
CA VAL A 160 10.38 9.57 3.66
C VAL A 160 9.62 8.85 4.78
N ALA A 161 10.10 7.69 5.22
CA ALA A 161 9.46 6.91 6.28
C ALA A 161 9.36 7.70 7.59
N LYS A 162 10.46 8.34 7.99
CA LYS A 162 10.51 9.20 9.18
C LYS A 162 9.49 10.33 9.10
N ILE A 163 9.42 11.03 7.97
CA ILE A 163 8.47 12.14 7.78
C ILE A 163 7.03 11.65 7.88
N LEU A 164 6.67 10.56 7.20
CA LEU A 164 5.31 10.00 7.27
C LEU A 164 4.94 9.59 8.70
N TRP A 165 5.88 8.96 9.41
CA TRP A 165 5.71 8.60 10.81
C TRP A 165 5.52 9.83 11.72
N GLU A 166 6.37 10.85 11.60
CA GLU A 166 6.28 12.10 12.38
C GLU A 166 5.01 12.89 12.08
N LEU A 167 4.50 12.84 10.86
CA LEU A 167 3.21 13.43 10.49
C LEU A 167 2.02 12.68 11.12
N GLY A 168 2.23 11.43 11.57
CA GLY A 168 1.25 10.64 12.32
C GLY A 168 0.58 9.54 11.51
N CYS A 169 1.21 9.04 10.46
CA CYS A 169 0.83 7.75 9.90
C CYS A 169 1.01 6.67 10.97
N TYR A 170 -0.01 5.84 11.21
CA TYR A 170 0.07 4.79 12.23
C TYR A 170 0.93 3.61 11.79
N GLU A 171 1.16 3.48 10.48
CA GLU A 171 1.91 2.41 9.83
C GLU A 171 2.53 2.92 8.53
N VAL A 172 3.73 2.46 8.22
CA VAL A 172 4.45 2.77 6.97
C VAL A 172 4.74 1.48 6.22
N SER A 173 4.17 1.34 5.03
CA SER A 173 4.36 0.20 4.15
C SER A 173 5.46 0.48 3.13
N LEU A 174 6.42 -0.43 3.05
CA LEU A 174 7.61 -0.34 2.22
C LEU A 174 7.41 -1.17 0.94
N GLY A 175 7.33 -0.49 -0.21
CA GLY A 175 7.01 -1.09 -1.50
C GLY A 175 8.23 -1.40 -2.37
N ASP A 176 8.51 -2.69 -2.62
CA ASP A 176 9.39 -3.14 -3.71
C ASP A 176 8.60 -3.16 -5.01
N THR A 177 8.37 -1.97 -5.54
CA THR A 177 7.44 -1.69 -6.65
C THR A 177 7.74 -2.47 -7.94
N ILE A 178 9.00 -2.78 -8.18
CA ILE A 178 9.44 -3.53 -9.36
C ILE A 178 9.92 -4.94 -9.04
N GLY A 179 9.84 -5.36 -7.79
CA GLY A 179 10.16 -6.71 -7.34
C GLY A 179 11.62 -7.13 -7.55
N VAL A 180 12.56 -6.19 -7.41
CA VAL A 180 14.02 -6.43 -7.60
C VAL A 180 14.78 -6.67 -6.30
N GLY A 181 14.05 -6.71 -5.20
CA GLY A 181 14.62 -6.99 -3.89
C GLY A 181 15.19 -8.40 -3.77
N THR A 182 16.13 -8.53 -2.85
CA THR A 182 16.66 -9.82 -2.41
C THR A 182 16.56 -9.90 -0.89
N PRO A 183 16.56 -11.10 -0.27
CA PRO A 183 16.45 -11.24 1.19
C PRO A 183 17.47 -10.39 1.96
N ARG A 184 18.70 -10.31 1.46
CA ARG A 184 19.73 -9.46 2.06
C ARG A 184 19.38 -7.98 2.00
N LYS A 185 18.98 -7.49 0.83
CA LYS A 185 18.59 -6.08 0.67
C LYS A 185 17.36 -5.72 1.51
N ALA A 186 16.37 -6.62 1.59
CA ALA A 186 15.18 -6.42 2.41
C ALA A 186 15.56 -6.29 3.90
N ARG A 187 16.41 -7.18 4.43
CA ARG A 187 16.91 -7.08 5.81
C ARG A 187 17.68 -5.77 6.06
N GLU A 188 18.61 -5.44 5.19
CA GLU A 188 19.42 -4.22 5.33
C GLU A 188 18.53 -2.98 5.37
N LEU A 189 17.55 -2.90 4.46
CA LEU A 189 16.58 -1.80 4.43
C LEU A 189 15.78 -1.72 5.73
N LEU A 190 15.18 -2.83 6.16
CA LEU A 190 14.33 -2.86 7.35
C LEU A 190 15.10 -2.48 8.61
N ARG A 191 16.34 -2.96 8.79
CA ARG A 191 17.20 -2.58 9.91
C ARG A 191 17.46 -1.07 9.95
N VAL A 192 17.75 -0.49 8.78
CA VAL A 192 18.04 0.95 8.69
C VAL A 192 16.78 1.78 8.95
N VAL A 193 15.62 1.40 8.39
CA VAL A 193 14.35 2.11 8.58
C VAL A 193 13.86 1.98 10.03
N ALA A 194 14.04 0.80 10.66
CA ALA A 194 13.66 0.56 12.04
C ALA A 194 14.38 1.46 13.06
N GLY A 195 15.48 2.07 12.68
CA GLY A 195 16.15 3.12 13.45
C GLY A 195 15.37 4.44 13.55
N SER A 196 14.34 4.64 12.70
CA SER A 196 13.54 5.87 12.65
C SER A 196 12.04 5.63 12.82
N VAL A 197 11.55 4.45 12.44
CA VAL A 197 10.14 4.03 12.60
C VAL A 197 10.14 2.72 13.36
N PRO A 198 9.45 2.58 14.50
CA PRO A 198 9.44 1.33 15.25
C PRO A 198 8.96 0.17 14.36
N VAL A 199 9.63 -0.97 14.41
CA VAL A 199 9.39 -2.13 13.52
C VAL A 199 7.95 -2.63 13.56
N ALA A 200 7.27 -2.49 14.70
CA ALA A 200 5.86 -2.84 14.84
C ALA A 200 4.90 -1.98 13.99
N HIS A 201 5.38 -0.87 13.45
CA HIS A 201 4.65 0.05 12.58
C HIS A 201 5.15 0.03 11.13
N LEU A 202 6.01 -0.94 10.80
CA LEU A 202 6.43 -1.19 9.42
C LEU A 202 5.61 -2.31 8.79
N ALA A 203 5.31 -2.17 7.51
CA ALA A 203 4.70 -3.19 6.67
C ALA A 203 5.55 -3.43 5.41
N MET A 204 5.41 -4.60 4.82
CA MET A 204 6.09 -4.99 3.59
C MET A 204 5.08 -5.16 2.46
N HIS A 205 5.34 -4.50 1.34
CA HIS A 205 4.54 -4.55 0.11
C HIS A 205 5.46 -4.92 -1.05
N PHE A 206 5.65 -6.23 -1.26
CA PHE A 206 6.67 -6.72 -2.19
C PHE A 206 6.05 -7.38 -3.40
N HIS A 207 6.53 -6.95 -4.59
CA HIS A 207 6.16 -7.57 -5.86
C HIS A 207 7.01 -8.81 -6.14
N ASP A 208 6.43 -9.76 -6.87
CA ASP A 208 7.03 -11.09 -7.07
C ASP A 208 7.66 -11.27 -8.47
N THR A 209 8.13 -10.19 -9.07
CA THR A 209 8.65 -10.14 -10.45
C THR A 209 9.69 -11.22 -10.75
N TYR A 210 10.53 -11.55 -9.78
CA TYR A 210 11.58 -12.57 -9.91
C TYR A 210 11.34 -13.77 -8.97
N GLY A 211 10.12 -13.98 -8.48
CA GLY A 211 9.81 -15.07 -7.55
C GLY A 211 10.54 -14.94 -6.21
N GLN A 212 10.89 -13.72 -5.79
CA GLN A 212 11.66 -13.49 -4.56
C GLN A 212 10.84 -12.88 -3.43
N ALA A 213 9.57 -12.51 -3.68
CA ALA A 213 8.77 -11.80 -2.68
C ALA A 213 8.64 -12.61 -1.38
N LEU A 214 8.31 -13.89 -1.44
CA LEU A 214 8.19 -14.73 -0.24
C LEU A 214 9.50 -14.81 0.55
N ALA A 215 10.63 -15.00 -0.13
CA ALA A 215 11.95 -15.04 0.53
C ALA A 215 12.30 -13.69 1.19
N ASN A 216 11.93 -12.57 0.54
CA ASN A 216 12.11 -11.22 1.06
C ASN A 216 11.21 -10.95 2.26
N LEU A 217 9.94 -11.39 2.21
CA LEU A 217 8.98 -11.29 3.31
C LEU A 217 9.44 -12.11 4.52
N TYR A 218 9.86 -13.36 4.29
CA TYR A 218 10.41 -14.20 5.36
C TYR A 218 11.61 -13.53 6.03
N ALA A 219 12.54 -12.99 5.24
CA ALA A 219 13.69 -12.25 5.76
C ALA A 219 13.26 -11.01 6.58
N GLY A 220 12.19 -10.34 6.18
CA GLY A 220 11.64 -9.20 6.91
C GLY A 220 10.92 -9.61 8.21
N MET A 221 10.28 -10.77 8.22
CA MET A 221 9.68 -11.32 9.43
C MET A 221 10.75 -11.68 10.48
N GLU A 222 11.93 -12.15 10.05
CA GLU A 222 13.07 -12.35 10.95
C GLU A 222 13.58 -11.04 11.57
N GLU A 223 13.41 -9.90 10.89
CA GLU A 223 13.71 -8.56 11.44
C GLU A 223 12.56 -7.99 12.31
N GLY A 224 11.48 -8.74 12.48
CA GLY A 224 10.38 -8.40 13.39
C GLY A 224 9.17 -7.75 12.75
N VAL A 225 9.13 -7.52 11.44
CA VAL A 225 7.93 -7.00 10.76
C VAL A 225 6.82 -8.06 10.80
N ARG A 226 5.60 -7.63 11.07
CA ARG A 226 4.42 -8.51 11.22
C ARG A 226 3.22 -8.05 10.39
N VAL A 227 3.41 -7.14 9.44
CA VAL A 227 2.38 -6.69 8.53
C VAL A 227 2.83 -6.89 7.09
N ILE A 228 2.03 -7.60 6.32
CA ILE A 228 2.33 -7.95 4.93
C ILE A 228 1.15 -7.51 4.05
N ASP A 229 1.44 -6.79 3.00
CA ASP A 229 0.50 -6.49 1.93
C ASP A 229 0.63 -7.58 0.85
N SER A 230 -0.49 -8.14 0.45
CA SER A 230 -0.56 -9.16 -0.60
C SER A 230 -1.86 -9.04 -1.37
N ALA A 231 -1.95 -9.67 -2.51
CA ALA A 231 -3.16 -9.68 -3.33
C ALA A 231 -3.56 -11.10 -3.70
N ALA A 232 -4.84 -11.43 -3.54
CA ALA A 232 -5.37 -12.73 -3.93
C ALA A 232 -5.03 -13.02 -5.41
N GLY A 233 -4.53 -14.24 -5.68
CA GLY A 233 -4.08 -14.65 -7.01
C GLY A 233 -2.87 -13.87 -7.55
N GLY A 234 -2.16 -13.09 -6.73
CA GLY A 234 -1.06 -12.24 -7.18
C GLY A 234 -1.50 -11.09 -8.08
N LEU A 235 -2.76 -10.64 -7.95
CA LEU A 235 -3.31 -9.53 -8.74
C LEU A 235 -2.45 -8.27 -8.60
N GLY A 236 -2.31 -7.54 -9.70
CA GLY A 236 -1.59 -6.28 -9.75
C GLY A 236 -0.50 -6.27 -10.81
N GLY A 237 0.29 -5.22 -10.78
CA GLY A 237 1.39 -4.98 -11.69
C GLY A 237 1.96 -3.60 -11.46
N CYS A 238 2.92 -3.21 -12.26
CA CYS A 238 3.41 -1.84 -12.27
C CYS A 238 3.37 -1.32 -13.71
N PRO A 239 2.48 -0.37 -14.05
CA PRO A 239 2.40 0.16 -15.41
C PRO A 239 3.66 0.91 -15.82
N TYR A 240 4.48 1.32 -14.85
CA TYR A 240 5.75 2.02 -15.07
C TYR A 240 6.96 1.10 -15.16
N ALA A 241 6.78 -0.23 -15.00
CA ALA A 241 7.82 -1.23 -15.06
C ALA A 241 7.38 -2.38 -15.98
N PRO A 242 7.62 -2.28 -17.31
CA PRO A 242 7.29 -3.34 -18.25
C PRO A 242 7.93 -4.68 -17.82
N GLY A 243 7.12 -5.74 -17.72
CA GLY A 243 7.56 -7.07 -17.29
C GLY A 243 7.57 -7.29 -15.77
N ALA A 244 7.27 -6.26 -14.95
CA ALA A 244 7.01 -6.47 -13.54
C ALA A 244 5.70 -7.25 -13.37
N THR A 245 5.74 -8.33 -12.57
CA THR A 245 4.54 -9.06 -12.15
C THR A 245 3.80 -8.31 -11.04
N GLY A 246 2.68 -8.86 -10.61
CA GLY A 246 1.87 -8.28 -9.56
C GLY A 246 2.44 -8.44 -8.15
N ASN A 247 1.59 -8.16 -7.21
CA ASN A 247 1.85 -8.40 -5.80
C ASN A 247 2.18 -9.89 -5.54
N VAL A 248 2.83 -10.17 -4.43
CA VAL A 248 2.88 -11.53 -3.92
C VAL A 248 1.46 -12.05 -3.69
N ALA A 249 1.20 -13.31 -4.05
CA ALA A 249 -0.12 -13.90 -3.88
C ALA A 249 -0.44 -14.11 -2.38
N THR A 250 -1.65 -13.73 -1.98
CA THR A 250 -2.11 -13.91 -0.59
C THR A 250 -2.10 -15.36 -0.17
N GLU A 251 -2.45 -16.27 -1.08
CA GLU A 251 -2.44 -17.71 -0.85
C GLU A 251 -1.04 -18.22 -0.47
N ASP A 252 -0.02 -17.73 -1.15
CA ASP A 252 1.37 -18.12 -0.90
C ASP A 252 1.88 -17.57 0.43
N VAL A 253 1.49 -16.33 0.76
CA VAL A 253 1.83 -15.71 2.06
C VAL A 253 1.16 -16.47 3.22
N VAL A 254 -0.11 -16.84 3.06
CA VAL A 254 -0.85 -17.62 4.07
C VAL A 254 -0.23 -19.01 4.25
N TYR A 255 0.21 -19.65 3.16
CA TYR A 255 0.85 -20.95 3.21
C TYR A 255 2.22 -20.90 3.90
N MET A 256 3.04 -19.88 3.64
CA MET A 256 4.35 -19.66 4.26
C MET A 256 4.25 -19.46 5.77
#